data_cfd78d10cd18e3005672d71ae4325ca5
#
_entry.id   cfd78d10cd18e3005672d71ae4325ca5
#
_cell.length_a   1.000
_cell.length_b   1.000
_cell.length_c   1.000
_cell.angle_alpha   90.00
_cell.angle_beta   90.00
_cell.angle_gamma   90.00
#
_symmetry.space_group_name_H-M   'P 1'
#
loop_
_entity.id
_entity.type
_entity.pdbx_description
1 polymer ?
#
loop_
_entity_poly.entity_id
_entity_poly.type
_entity_poly.pdbx_seq_one_letter_code
_entity_poly.pdbx_strand_id
1 'polypeptide(L)'
;MSMRTDDFDYNLPEELIAQAPAEPRDSCRLLVVDRKGSETGTPLEHGGTVEHRIFRDIIDYIEPGDVLVINQTRVMPARLIGRKTGSGGVVETLLLKRREDVDPLGHVWECLVKPGKRLKP
;
A
#
# COMPACT_ATOMS: atom_id res chain seq x y z
N MET A 1 24.06 -17.74 -1.37
CA MET A 1 23.74 -16.90 -2.55
C MET A 1 23.28 -15.55 -2.06
N SER A 2 23.82 -14.45 -2.61
CA SER A 2 23.31 -13.11 -2.32
C SER A 2 22.14 -12.83 -3.26
N MET A 3 20.96 -12.54 -2.73
CA MET A 3 19.79 -12.11 -3.51
C MET A 3 20.05 -10.70 -4.06
N ARG A 4 19.73 -10.48 -5.33
CA ARG A 4 19.82 -9.19 -6.00
C ARG A 4 18.41 -8.63 -6.19
N THR A 5 18.28 -7.32 -6.34
CA THR A 5 16.99 -6.66 -6.59
C THR A 5 16.36 -7.15 -7.90
N ASP A 6 17.20 -7.42 -8.91
CA ASP A 6 16.77 -7.92 -10.23
C ASP A 6 16.10 -9.30 -10.16
N ASP A 7 16.37 -10.10 -9.11
CA ASP A 7 15.76 -11.42 -8.90
C ASP A 7 14.25 -11.31 -8.58
N PHE A 8 13.76 -10.09 -8.28
CA PHE A 8 12.35 -9.79 -7.99
C PHE A 8 11.66 -9.02 -9.11
N ASP A 9 12.34 -8.79 -10.24
CA ASP A 9 11.76 -8.13 -11.39
C ASP A 9 10.91 -9.12 -12.20
N TYR A 10 9.66 -8.74 -12.46
CA TYR A 10 8.73 -9.54 -13.25
C TYR A 10 7.73 -8.63 -13.97
N ASN A 11 7.15 -9.13 -15.04
CA ASN A 11 6.11 -8.41 -15.76
C ASN A 11 4.79 -8.46 -14.98
N LEU A 12 4.41 -7.34 -14.37
CA LEU A 12 3.11 -7.17 -13.68
C LEU A 12 2.13 -6.43 -14.60
N PRO A 13 1.13 -7.10 -15.18
CA PRO A 13 0.09 -6.44 -15.94
C PRO A 13 -0.71 -5.45 -15.09
N GLU A 14 -0.95 -4.25 -15.61
CA GLU A 14 -1.61 -3.17 -14.84
C GLU A 14 -3.03 -3.55 -14.39
N GLU A 15 -3.74 -4.34 -15.18
CA GLU A 15 -5.07 -4.86 -14.86
C GLU A 15 -5.12 -5.80 -13.64
N LEU A 16 -3.97 -6.36 -13.24
CA LEU A 16 -3.87 -7.19 -12.03
C LEU A 16 -3.71 -6.36 -10.75
N ILE A 17 -3.51 -5.06 -10.88
CA ILE A 17 -3.40 -4.14 -9.74
C ILE A 17 -4.80 -3.65 -9.37
N ALA A 18 -5.30 -4.09 -8.21
CA ALA A 18 -6.62 -3.69 -7.74
C ALA A 18 -6.71 -2.17 -7.54
N GLN A 19 -7.72 -1.52 -8.12
CA GLN A 19 -7.96 -0.08 -8.01
C GLN A 19 -8.99 0.26 -6.92
N ALA A 20 -9.74 -0.74 -6.46
CA ALA A 20 -10.72 -0.61 -5.37
C ALA A 20 -10.61 -1.79 -4.41
N PRO A 21 -10.87 -1.57 -3.11
CA PRO A 21 -10.93 -2.68 -2.16
C PRO A 21 -12.13 -3.59 -2.44
N ALA A 22 -12.04 -4.85 -2.01
CA ALA A 22 -13.19 -5.75 -2.00
C ALA A 22 -14.26 -5.26 -1.01
N GLU A 23 -15.53 -5.51 -1.33
CA GLU A 23 -16.65 -5.21 -0.45
C GLU A 23 -17.54 -6.47 -0.27
N PRO A 24 -17.69 -7.00 0.95
CA PRO A 24 -17.03 -6.59 2.19
C PRO A 24 -15.51 -6.83 2.17
N ARG A 25 -14.76 -6.11 2.99
CA ARG A 25 -13.28 -6.13 2.95
C ARG A 25 -12.67 -7.51 3.17
N ASP A 26 -13.28 -8.33 4.00
CA ASP A 26 -12.83 -9.68 4.31
C ASP A 26 -13.12 -10.70 3.18
N SER A 27 -13.79 -10.29 2.11
CA SER A 27 -13.96 -11.09 0.90
C SER A 27 -12.81 -10.98 -0.10
N CYS A 28 -11.78 -10.20 0.21
CA CYS A 28 -10.59 -10.13 -0.65
C CYS A 28 -9.85 -11.48 -0.70
N ARG A 29 -9.05 -11.66 -1.75
CA ARG A 29 -8.26 -12.88 -1.93
C ARG A 29 -7.17 -12.99 -0.88
N LEU A 30 -6.95 -14.22 -0.39
CA LEU A 30 -5.84 -14.62 0.46
C LEU A 30 -4.98 -15.64 -0.30
N LEU A 31 -3.68 -15.42 -0.31
CA LEU A 31 -2.69 -16.37 -0.79
C LEU A 31 -2.01 -17.03 0.42
N VAL A 32 -2.18 -18.32 0.55
CA VAL A 32 -1.53 -19.10 1.60
C VAL A 32 -0.33 -19.83 1.02
N VAL A 33 0.82 -19.66 1.64
CA VAL A 33 2.07 -20.32 1.25
C VAL A 33 2.52 -21.24 2.36
N ASP A 34 2.45 -22.53 2.14
CA ASP A 34 2.99 -23.55 3.05
C ASP A 34 4.38 -23.97 2.58
N ARG A 35 5.39 -23.69 3.39
CA ARG A 35 6.80 -24.00 3.08
C ARG A 35 7.11 -25.50 3.15
N LYS A 36 6.33 -26.27 3.89
CA LYS A 36 6.50 -27.73 4.01
C LYS A 36 5.74 -28.47 2.92
N GLY A 37 4.78 -27.82 2.30
CA GLY A 37 3.84 -28.40 1.35
C GLY A 37 2.61 -28.95 2.04
N SER A 38 1.45 -28.72 1.44
CA SER A 38 0.16 -29.28 1.83
C SER A 38 -0.34 -30.24 0.73
N GLU A 39 -1.25 -31.15 1.07
CA GLU A 39 -1.84 -32.08 0.10
C GLU A 39 -2.78 -31.38 -0.89
N THR A 40 -3.29 -30.20 -0.53
CA THR A 40 -4.32 -29.45 -1.28
C THR A 40 -3.78 -28.31 -2.10
N GLY A 41 -2.54 -27.88 -1.84
CA GLY A 41 -1.94 -26.71 -2.51
C GLY A 41 -1.29 -27.04 -3.85
N THR A 42 -1.13 -26.01 -4.69
CA THR A 42 -0.33 -26.12 -5.93
C THR A 42 1.15 -26.14 -5.59
N PRO A 43 1.92 -27.17 -6.01
CA PRO A 43 3.35 -27.25 -5.74
C PRO A 43 4.14 -26.08 -6.31
N LEU A 44 5.15 -25.62 -5.56
CA LEU A 44 6.12 -24.62 -5.99
C LEU A 44 7.43 -25.29 -6.45
N GLU A 45 8.11 -24.70 -7.42
CA GLU A 45 9.36 -25.25 -8.01
C GLU A 45 10.48 -25.48 -6.97
N HIS A 46 10.51 -24.68 -5.91
CA HIS A 46 11.54 -24.73 -4.86
C HIS A 46 11.04 -25.38 -3.54
N GLY A 47 9.95 -26.12 -3.61
CA GLY A 47 9.30 -26.77 -2.48
C GLY A 47 8.24 -25.89 -1.81
N GLY A 48 7.32 -26.54 -1.10
CA GLY A 48 6.13 -25.92 -0.56
C GLY A 48 4.95 -25.91 -1.53
N THR A 49 3.86 -25.33 -1.08
CA THR A 49 2.59 -25.24 -1.86
C THR A 49 1.96 -23.87 -1.70
N VAL A 50 1.14 -23.49 -2.68
CA VAL A 50 0.32 -22.28 -2.68
C VAL A 50 -1.15 -22.65 -2.78
N GLU A 51 -1.97 -22.05 -1.93
CA GLU A 51 -3.43 -22.13 -2.00
C GLU A 51 -4.07 -20.76 -2.14
N HIS A 52 -5.14 -20.70 -2.94
CA HIS A 52 -5.95 -19.49 -3.08
C HIS A 52 -7.19 -19.61 -2.18
N ARG A 53 -7.37 -18.67 -1.28
CA ARG A 53 -8.45 -18.57 -0.30
C ARG A 53 -9.09 -17.18 -0.32
N ILE A 54 -10.06 -16.95 0.53
CA ILE A 54 -10.57 -15.60 0.85
C ILE A 54 -10.08 -15.17 2.24
N PHE A 55 -9.96 -13.87 2.47
CA PHE A 55 -9.31 -13.38 3.70
C PHE A 55 -10.01 -13.81 4.99
N ARG A 56 -11.34 -13.99 4.98
CA ARG A 56 -12.06 -14.47 6.16
C ARG A 56 -11.63 -15.88 6.63
N ASP A 57 -11.02 -16.69 5.75
CA ASP A 57 -10.51 -18.01 6.08
C ASP A 57 -9.21 -17.94 6.93
N ILE A 58 -8.66 -16.73 7.16
CA ILE A 58 -7.46 -16.53 8.00
C ILE A 58 -7.64 -17.11 9.42
N ILE A 59 -8.88 -17.17 9.89
CA ILE A 59 -9.20 -17.74 11.21
C ILE A 59 -8.81 -19.22 11.32
N ASP A 60 -8.75 -19.94 10.20
CA ASP A 60 -8.38 -21.36 10.16
C ASP A 60 -6.86 -21.57 10.32
N TYR A 61 -6.08 -20.47 10.22
CA TYR A 61 -4.62 -20.47 10.30
C TYR A 61 -4.08 -19.84 11.59
N ILE A 62 -4.95 -19.31 12.46
CA ILE A 62 -4.57 -18.68 13.71
C ILE A 62 -4.84 -19.62 14.86
N GLU A 63 -3.82 -19.89 15.68
CA GLU A 63 -3.89 -20.77 16.83
C GLU A 63 -3.89 -20.00 18.16
N PRO A 64 -4.40 -20.59 19.26
CA PRO A 64 -4.28 -19.98 20.58
C PRO A 64 -2.81 -19.72 20.96
N GLY A 65 -2.48 -18.46 21.24
CA GLY A 65 -1.12 -18.02 21.54
C GLY A 65 -0.48 -17.20 20.41
N ASP A 66 -1.05 -17.18 19.22
CA ASP A 66 -0.62 -16.31 18.14
C ASP A 66 -0.90 -14.84 18.46
N VAL A 67 -0.06 -13.95 17.92
CA VAL A 67 -0.21 -12.51 18.08
C VAL A 67 -0.43 -11.88 16.72
N LEU A 68 -1.61 -11.30 16.51
CA LEU A 68 -1.95 -10.55 15.31
C LEU A 68 -1.66 -9.06 15.51
N VAL A 69 -0.67 -8.55 14.78
CA VAL A 69 -0.32 -7.13 14.80
C VAL A 69 -1.09 -6.40 13.71
N ILE A 70 -1.93 -5.45 14.11
CA ILE A 70 -2.75 -4.64 13.18
C ILE A 70 -2.39 -3.16 13.26
N ASN A 71 -2.56 -2.45 12.14
CA ASN A 71 -2.42 -1.00 12.10
C ASN A 71 -3.81 -0.36 12.20
N GLN A 72 -4.03 0.46 13.24
CA GLN A 72 -5.26 1.21 13.46
C GLN A 72 -5.16 2.69 13.10
N THR A 73 -4.04 3.12 12.51
CA THR A 73 -3.88 4.51 12.11
C THR A 73 -4.82 4.87 10.96
N ARG A 74 -5.35 6.09 11.00
CA ARG A 74 -6.11 6.66 9.88
C ARG A 74 -5.15 7.41 8.97
N VAL A 75 -5.17 7.07 7.69
CA VAL A 75 -4.42 7.82 6.69
C VAL A 75 -5.13 9.16 6.45
N MET A 76 -4.40 10.26 6.65
CA MET A 76 -4.88 11.58 6.27
C MET A 76 -4.82 11.73 4.74
N PRO A 77 -5.88 12.24 4.07
CA PRO A 77 -5.83 12.52 2.63
C PRO A 77 -4.92 13.73 2.36
N ALA A 78 -3.61 13.48 2.37
CA ALA A 78 -2.57 14.52 2.30
C ALA A 78 -2.24 14.97 0.87
N ARG A 79 -2.78 14.30 -0.16
CA ARG A 79 -2.55 14.65 -1.57
C ARG A 79 -3.64 15.60 -2.05
N LEU A 80 -3.26 16.83 -2.33
CA LEU A 80 -4.13 17.88 -2.82
C LEU A 80 -3.85 18.15 -4.29
N ILE A 81 -4.88 18.21 -5.10
CA ILE A 81 -4.79 18.59 -6.51
C ILE A 81 -5.46 19.95 -6.69
N GLY A 82 -4.70 20.90 -7.21
CA GLY A 82 -5.14 22.26 -7.43
C GLY A 82 -4.76 22.78 -8.82
N ARG A 83 -5.09 24.04 -9.07
CA ARG A 83 -4.72 24.74 -10.29
C ARG A 83 -4.02 26.06 -9.94
N LYS A 84 -3.01 26.40 -10.74
CA LYS A 84 -2.32 27.69 -10.63
C LYS A 84 -3.25 28.84 -10.97
N THR A 85 -3.23 29.87 -10.14
CA THR A 85 -3.84 31.15 -10.46
C THR A 85 -3.16 31.75 -11.69
N GLY A 86 -3.95 32.17 -12.67
CA GLY A 86 -3.48 32.78 -13.92
C GLY A 86 -3.21 31.79 -15.06
N SER A 87 -2.35 30.78 -14.89
CA SER A 87 -2.02 29.84 -15.99
C SER A 87 -2.95 28.62 -16.06
N GLY A 88 -3.75 28.34 -15.03
CA GLY A 88 -4.65 27.18 -14.97
C GLY A 88 -3.93 25.82 -14.87
N GLY A 89 -2.60 25.78 -14.85
CA GLY A 89 -1.83 24.54 -14.83
C GLY A 89 -2.11 23.71 -13.56
N VAL A 90 -2.22 22.40 -13.72
CA VAL A 90 -2.46 21.48 -12.62
C VAL A 90 -1.24 21.40 -11.71
N VAL A 91 -1.48 21.38 -10.41
CA VAL A 91 -0.46 21.24 -9.37
C VAL A 91 -0.91 20.18 -8.38
N GLU A 92 -0.03 19.27 -8.08
CA GLU A 92 -0.18 18.29 -7.02
C GLU A 92 0.67 18.71 -5.82
N THR A 93 0.08 18.71 -4.63
CA THR A 93 0.75 19.04 -3.37
C THR A 93 0.54 17.88 -2.40
N LEU A 94 1.63 17.34 -1.85
CA LEU A 94 1.59 16.35 -0.81
C LEU A 94 1.99 16.99 0.52
N LEU A 95 1.06 17.05 1.46
CA LEU A 95 1.32 17.54 2.82
C LEU A 95 2.22 16.56 3.57
N LEU A 96 3.32 17.03 4.13
CA LEU A 96 4.28 16.20 4.87
C LEU A 96 4.19 16.43 6.38
N LYS A 97 4.35 17.68 6.81
CA LYS A 97 4.46 18.03 8.21
C LYS A 97 3.81 19.39 8.48
N ARG A 98 3.04 19.47 9.56
CA ARG A 98 2.54 20.74 10.07
C ARG A 98 3.69 21.55 10.69
N ARG A 99 3.73 22.82 10.40
CA ARG A 99 4.78 23.74 10.87
C ARG A 99 4.24 24.61 12.00
N GLU A 100 4.00 24.01 13.15
CA GLU A 100 3.51 24.69 14.35
C GLU A 100 4.52 25.68 14.93
N ASP A 101 5.81 25.53 14.56
CA ASP A 101 6.88 26.48 14.82
C ASP A 101 6.72 27.81 14.06
N VAL A 102 6.02 27.81 12.93
CA VAL A 102 5.74 28.97 12.10
C VAL A 102 4.34 29.54 12.37
N ASP A 103 3.38 28.67 12.50
CA ASP A 103 1.97 29.00 12.77
C ASP A 103 1.37 28.03 13.79
N PRO A 104 1.18 28.45 15.06
CA PRO A 104 0.60 27.63 16.10
C PRO A 104 -0.85 27.20 15.82
N LEU A 105 -1.57 27.89 14.93
CA LEU A 105 -2.93 27.52 14.51
C LEU A 105 -2.93 26.36 13.51
N GLY A 106 -1.75 26.01 12.97
CA GLY A 106 -1.56 24.83 12.14
C GLY A 106 -2.03 24.95 10.69
N HIS A 107 -2.12 26.17 10.15
CA HIS A 107 -2.46 26.39 8.74
C HIS A 107 -1.25 26.28 7.81
N VAL A 108 -0.01 26.30 8.37
CA VAL A 108 1.23 26.20 7.58
C VAL A 108 1.75 24.77 7.57
N TRP A 109 2.07 24.30 6.38
CA TRP A 109 2.54 22.92 6.16
C TRP A 109 3.80 22.91 5.29
N GLU A 110 4.70 22.01 5.62
CA GLU A 110 5.76 21.56 4.72
C GLU A 110 5.17 20.57 3.72
N CYS A 111 5.47 20.78 2.42
CA CYS A 111 4.83 20.03 1.35
C CYS A 111 5.84 19.65 0.26
N LEU A 112 5.61 18.50 -0.39
CA LEU A 112 6.15 18.23 -1.71
C LEU A 112 5.19 18.73 -2.78
N VAL A 113 5.75 19.34 -3.85
CA VAL A 113 4.93 19.93 -4.92
C VAL A 113 5.41 19.47 -6.29
N LYS A 114 4.46 19.07 -7.15
CA LYS A 114 4.74 18.69 -8.54
C LYS A 114 3.85 19.48 -9.49
N PRO A 115 4.43 20.17 -10.52
CA PRO A 115 5.84 20.35 -10.83
C PRO A 115 6.50 21.44 -9.96
N GLY A 116 7.58 21.10 -9.22
CA GLY A 116 8.25 22.00 -8.27
C GLY A 116 8.90 23.23 -8.91
N LYS A 117 9.49 23.09 -10.11
CA LYS A 117 10.21 24.17 -10.81
C LYS A 117 9.35 25.38 -11.24
N ARG A 118 8.03 25.29 -11.13
CA ARG A 118 7.08 26.28 -11.64
C ARG A 118 6.22 26.95 -10.56
N LEU A 119 6.46 26.63 -9.30
CA LEU A 119 5.83 27.32 -8.19
C LEU A 119 6.86 28.28 -7.58
N LYS A 120 6.53 29.55 -7.61
CA LYS A 120 7.22 30.57 -6.82
C LYS A 120 6.48 30.69 -5.48
N PRO A 121 7.20 30.93 -4.36
CA PRO A 121 6.57 31.23 -3.09
C PRO A 121 5.71 32.48 -3.19
#